data_83734ce7664294651df54b1992b94a06
#
_entry.id   83734ce7664294651df54b1992b94a06
#
_cell.length_a   1.000
_cell.length_b   1.000
_cell.length_c   1.000
_cell.angle_alpha   90.00
_cell.angle_beta   90.00
_cell.angle_gamma   90.00
#
_symmetry.space_group_name_H-M   'P 1'
#
loop_
_entity.id
_entity.type
_entity.pdbx_description
1 polymer ?
#
loop_
_entity_poly.entity_id
_entity_poly.type
_entity_poly.pdbx_seq_one_letter_code
_entity_poly.pdbx_strand_id
1 'polypeptide(L)'
;MVKKAKPRHGARNRLIRRVKSIAITVGVLAALGGIIYGLSTSASIAYNERDLTDIDFTSLNSEQKRAALVEANADRCTCGCGMALAQCVATDMTCPVRSGNITKIREMVQKALNSGGGS
;
A
#
# COMPACT_ATOMS: atom_id res chain seq x y z
N MET A 1 -65.87 -30.14 -3.42
CA MET A 1 -64.50 -30.68 -3.17
C MET A 1 -63.50 -29.56 -3.28
N VAL A 2 -62.97 -29.16 -2.16
CA VAL A 2 -61.95 -28.07 -2.12
C VAL A 2 -60.58 -28.71 -2.29
N LYS A 3 -59.87 -28.45 -3.40
CA LYS A 3 -58.50 -28.90 -3.62
C LYS A 3 -57.55 -28.05 -2.76
N LYS A 4 -57.05 -28.63 -1.65
CA LYS A 4 -55.98 -28.03 -0.84
C LYS A 4 -54.74 -27.83 -1.70
N ALA A 5 -54.34 -26.58 -1.93
CA ALA A 5 -53.09 -26.22 -2.59
C ALA A 5 -51.92 -26.65 -1.69
N LYS A 6 -51.05 -27.50 -2.23
CA LYS A 6 -49.83 -27.99 -1.57
C LYS A 6 -48.84 -26.82 -1.40
N PRO A 7 -48.33 -26.55 -0.21
CA PRO A 7 -47.45 -25.41 -0.01
C PRO A 7 -46.12 -25.56 -0.78
N ARG A 8 -45.75 -24.54 -1.58
CA ARG A 8 -44.54 -24.47 -2.38
C ARG A 8 -43.28 -24.21 -1.50
N HIS A 9 -43.02 -25.15 -0.58
CA HIS A 9 -41.85 -25.05 0.31
C HIS A 9 -40.49 -25.25 -0.39
N GLY A 10 -40.44 -25.91 -1.54
CA GLY A 10 -39.18 -26.24 -2.23
C GLY A 10 -38.47 -25.08 -2.89
N ALA A 11 -39.22 -24.09 -3.40
CA ALA A 11 -38.65 -22.95 -4.13
C ALA A 11 -37.95 -21.95 -3.15
N ARG A 12 -38.55 -21.73 -1.98
CA ARG A 12 -38.04 -20.84 -0.94
C ARG A 12 -36.74 -21.33 -0.36
N ASN A 13 -36.59 -22.63 -0.16
CA ASN A 13 -35.36 -23.24 0.37
C ASN A 13 -34.20 -23.20 -0.63
N ARG A 14 -34.48 -23.30 -1.95
CA ARG A 14 -33.44 -23.14 -2.98
C ARG A 14 -32.93 -21.69 -3.06
N LEU A 15 -33.82 -20.72 -2.92
CA LEU A 15 -33.47 -19.29 -2.92
C LEU A 15 -32.58 -18.95 -1.72
N ILE A 16 -32.97 -19.41 -0.53
CA ILE A 16 -32.21 -19.19 0.70
C ILE A 16 -30.81 -19.82 0.62
N ARG A 17 -30.67 -21.01 0.05
CA ARG A 17 -29.36 -21.64 -0.16
C ARG A 17 -28.47 -20.84 -1.12
N ARG A 18 -29.03 -20.30 -2.21
CA ARG A 18 -28.31 -19.47 -3.18
C ARG A 18 -27.85 -18.15 -2.55
N VAL A 19 -28.75 -17.50 -1.80
CA VAL A 19 -28.40 -16.24 -1.10
C VAL A 19 -27.33 -16.47 -0.05
N LYS A 20 -27.40 -17.56 0.73
CA LYS A 20 -26.33 -17.91 1.68
C LYS A 20 -24.99 -18.16 1.01
N SER A 21 -24.98 -18.88 -0.12
CA SER A 21 -23.75 -19.15 -0.87
C SER A 21 -23.12 -17.86 -1.40
N ILE A 22 -23.91 -16.95 -1.97
CA ILE A 22 -23.44 -15.66 -2.47
C ILE A 22 -22.90 -14.80 -1.32
N ALA A 23 -23.59 -14.75 -0.18
CA ALA A 23 -23.16 -13.98 0.98
C ALA A 23 -21.80 -14.47 1.53
N ILE A 24 -21.58 -15.77 1.59
CA ILE A 24 -20.31 -16.37 2.01
C ILE A 24 -19.20 -16.03 1.02
N THR A 25 -19.45 -16.14 -0.29
CA THR A 25 -18.45 -15.83 -1.32
C THR A 25 -18.05 -14.36 -1.28
N VAL A 26 -19.01 -13.44 -1.16
CA VAL A 26 -18.73 -11.99 -1.04
C VAL A 26 -17.97 -11.70 0.24
N GLY A 27 -18.30 -12.33 1.36
CA GLY A 27 -17.60 -12.18 2.63
C GLY A 27 -16.14 -12.61 2.55
N VAL A 28 -15.86 -13.75 1.91
CA VAL A 28 -14.49 -14.26 1.72
C VAL A 28 -13.68 -13.34 0.82
N LEU A 29 -14.26 -12.88 -0.28
CA LEU A 29 -13.59 -11.94 -1.19
C LEU A 29 -13.29 -10.59 -0.52
N ALA A 30 -14.20 -10.07 0.30
CA ALA A 30 -13.98 -8.85 1.05
C ALA A 30 -12.87 -9.01 2.10
N ALA A 31 -12.82 -10.14 2.80
CA ALA A 31 -11.78 -10.46 3.78
C ALA A 31 -10.40 -10.57 3.11
N LEU A 32 -10.29 -11.29 1.99
CA LEU A 32 -9.04 -11.40 1.21
C LEU A 32 -8.60 -10.05 0.66
N GLY A 33 -9.52 -9.26 0.11
CA GLY A 33 -9.23 -7.90 -0.37
C GLY A 33 -8.74 -6.98 0.76
N GLY A 34 -9.32 -7.07 1.94
CA GLY A 34 -8.90 -6.33 3.12
C GLY A 34 -7.50 -6.70 3.60
N ILE A 35 -7.14 -7.98 3.57
CA ILE A 35 -5.80 -8.46 3.95
C ILE A 35 -4.76 -7.96 2.93
N ILE A 36 -5.02 -8.08 1.64
CA ILE A 36 -4.11 -7.61 0.58
C ILE A 36 -3.92 -6.09 0.68
N TYR A 37 -4.99 -5.34 0.89
CA TYR A 37 -4.92 -3.89 1.08
C TYR A 37 -4.13 -3.52 2.33
N GLY A 38 -4.37 -4.19 3.45
CA GLY A 38 -3.65 -3.97 4.70
C GLY A 38 -2.15 -4.27 4.58
N LEU A 39 -1.75 -5.34 3.90
CA LEU A 39 -0.35 -5.67 3.63
C LEU A 39 0.32 -4.67 2.69
N SER A 40 -0.41 -4.17 1.69
CA SER A 40 0.11 -3.15 0.76
C SER A 40 0.38 -1.81 1.45
N THR A 41 -0.40 -1.46 2.47
CA THR A 41 -0.21 -0.23 3.25
C THR A 41 0.82 -0.37 4.37
N SER A 42 1.23 -1.61 4.68
CA SER A 42 2.24 -1.92 5.69
C SER A 42 3.66 -2.02 5.10
N ALA A 43 3.95 -1.30 4.00
CA ALA A 43 5.31 -1.19 3.49
C ALA A 43 6.22 -0.73 4.64
N SER A 44 7.09 -1.61 5.10
CA SER A 44 8.00 -1.34 6.20
C SER A 44 9.01 -0.28 5.79
N ILE A 45 9.02 0.84 6.48
CA ILE A 45 10.04 1.86 6.34
C ILE A 45 11.26 1.40 7.14
N ALA A 46 12.22 0.77 6.47
CA ALA A 46 13.44 0.30 7.10
C ALA A 46 14.40 1.46 7.43
N TYR A 47 14.45 2.45 6.55
CA TYR A 47 15.25 3.67 6.72
C TYR A 47 14.31 4.87 6.78
N ASN A 48 14.40 5.64 7.86
CA ASN A 48 13.52 6.78 8.13
C ASN A 48 14.26 8.13 7.92
N GLU A 49 13.58 9.23 8.20
CA GLU A 49 14.14 10.59 8.04
C GLU A 49 15.42 10.83 8.83
N ARG A 50 15.62 10.13 9.96
CA ARG A 50 16.83 10.27 10.81
C ARG A 50 18.04 9.61 10.17
N ASP A 51 17.83 8.60 9.34
CA ASP A 51 18.88 7.89 8.63
C ASP A 51 19.29 8.64 7.34
N LEU A 52 18.41 9.50 6.82
CA LEU A 52 18.58 10.27 5.58
C LEU A 52 18.92 11.73 5.88
N THR A 53 20.01 11.96 6.59
CA THR A 53 20.43 13.29 7.08
C THR A 53 20.68 14.33 5.98
N ASP A 54 20.97 13.91 4.77
CA ASP A 54 21.20 14.79 3.60
C ASP A 54 19.92 15.31 2.94
N ILE A 55 18.75 14.92 3.47
CA ILE A 55 17.46 15.22 2.89
C ILE A 55 16.56 15.87 3.93
N ASP A 56 16.00 17.02 3.58
CA ASP A 56 15.08 17.75 4.46
C ASP A 56 13.64 17.27 4.27
N PHE A 57 13.05 16.70 5.32
CA PHE A 57 11.66 16.26 5.40
C PHE A 57 10.79 17.19 6.23
N THR A 58 11.32 18.29 6.76
CA THR A 58 10.62 19.16 7.72
C THR A 58 9.40 19.85 7.14
N SER A 59 9.40 20.11 5.83
CA SER A 59 8.29 20.73 5.11
C SER A 59 7.10 19.80 4.86
N LEU A 60 7.26 18.49 5.11
CA LEU A 60 6.24 17.47 4.89
C LEU A 60 5.42 17.22 6.15
N ASN A 61 4.10 17.03 5.97
CA ASN A 61 3.28 16.46 7.04
C ASN A 61 3.56 14.96 7.22
N SER A 62 2.98 14.33 8.23
CA SER A 62 3.26 12.92 8.56
C SER A 62 2.90 11.94 7.43
N GLU A 63 1.83 12.18 6.69
CA GLU A 63 1.40 11.34 5.57
C GLU A 63 2.31 11.50 4.35
N GLN A 64 2.61 12.74 3.99
CA GLN A 64 3.55 13.06 2.91
C GLN A 64 4.94 12.49 3.18
N LYS A 65 5.43 12.65 4.41
CA LYS A 65 6.69 12.08 4.87
C LYS A 65 6.71 10.56 4.72
N ARG A 66 5.66 9.91 5.20
CA ARG A 66 5.51 8.46 5.05
C ARG A 66 5.50 8.03 3.58
N ALA A 67 4.77 8.73 2.72
CA ALA A 67 4.70 8.41 1.29
C ALA A 67 6.08 8.51 0.63
N ALA A 68 6.81 9.59 0.86
CA ALA A 68 8.16 9.77 0.33
C ALA A 68 9.16 8.71 0.85
N LEU A 69 9.09 8.36 2.14
CA LEU A 69 9.95 7.34 2.74
C LEU A 69 9.63 5.94 2.23
N VAL A 70 8.35 5.60 2.04
CA VAL A 70 7.94 4.31 1.44
C VAL A 70 8.48 4.19 0.03
N GLU A 71 8.36 5.22 -0.79
CA GLU A 71 8.89 5.24 -2.16
C GLU A 71 10.42 5.10 -2.16
N ALA A 72 11.13 5.82 -1.30
CA ALA A 72 12.59 5.75 -1.17
C ALA A 72 13.11 4.37 -0.67
N ASN A 73 12.34 3.69 0.17
CA ASN A 73 12.67 2.34 0.64
C ASN A 73 12.29 1.24 -0.36
N ALA A 74 11.34 1.49 -1.25
CA ALA A 74 10.90 0.55 -2.29
C ALA A 74 11.75 0.61 -3.54
N ASP A 75 12.24 1.80 -3.90
CA ASP A 75 13.04 2.03 -5.10
C ASP A 75 14.48 1.52 -4.92
N ARG A 76 15.13 1.18 -6.02
CA ARG A 76 16.45 0.54 -6.01
C ARG A 76 17.54 1.50 -6.45
N CYS A 77 18.72 1.37 -5.81
CA CYS A 77 19.93 2.06 -6.24
C CYS A 77 20.39 1.55 -7.62
N THR A 78 20.77 2.47 -8.50
CA THR A 78 21.19 2.17 -9.88
C THR A 78 22.64 1.71 -10.00
N CYS A 79 23.40 1.67 -8.89
CA CYS A 79 24.82 1.25 -8.90
C CYS A 79 25.02 -0.27 -9.13
N GLY A 80 23.95 -1.06 -9.12
CA GLY A 80 24.00 -2.53 -9.24
C GLY A 80 24.24 -3.25 -7.90
N CYS A 81 24.29 -2.54 -6.76
CA CYS A 81 24.50 -3.13 -5.44
C CYS A 81 23.28 -3.90 -4.90
N GLY A 82 22.10 -3.75 -5.51
CA GLY A 82 20.84 -4.38 -5.09
C GLY A 82 20.19 -3.78 -3.86
N MET A 83 20.78 -2.76 -3.24
CA MET A 83 20.24 -2.07 -2.07
C MET A 83 19.06 -1.17 -2.45
N ALA A 84 18.16 -0.94 -1.49
CA ALA A 84 17.14 0.08 -1.63
C ALA A 84 17.80 1.47 -1.73
N LEU A 85 17.12 2.41 -2.37
CA LEU A 85 17.61 3.78 -2.58
C LEU A 85 17.93 4.47 -1.24
N ALA A 86 17.00 4.39 -0.29
CA ALA A 86 17.18 4.91 1.07
C ALA A 86 18.35 4.22 1.80
N GLN A 87 18.50 2.91 1.67
CA GLN A 87 19.60 2.15 2.27
C GLN A 87 20.94 2.61 1.73
N CYS A 88 21.08 2.75 0.42
CA CYS A 88 22.31 3.19 -0.21
C CYS A 88 22.72 4.58 0.28
N VAL A 89 21.79 5.54 0.33
CA VAL A 89 22.07 6.89 0.83
C VAL A 89 22.44 6.92 2.30
N ALA A 90 21.78 6.09 3.13
CA ALA A 90 22.01 6.05 4.56
C ALA A 90 23.32 5.34 4.96
N THR A 91 23.74 4.31 4.24
CA THR A 91 24.81 3.41 4.67
C THR A 91 26.05 3.40 3.79
N ASP A 92 25.93 3.70 2.51
CA ASP A 92 27.05 3.67 1.56
C ASP A 92 27.51 5.07 1.16
N MET A 93 28.46 5.59 1.91
CA MET A 93 29.08 6.89 1.64
C MET A 93 29.98 6.88 0.40
N THR A 94 30.37 5.71 -0.09
CA THR A 94 31.31 5.53 -1.21
C THR A 94 30.62 5.22 -2.52
N CYS A 95 29.29 5.09 -2.52
CA CYS A 95 28.50 4.80 -3.72
C CYS A 95 28.70 5.88 -4.81
N PRO A 96 29.17 5.52 -6.02
CA PRO A 96 29.46 6.50 -7.07
C PRO A 96 28.24 7.26 -7.57
N VAL A 97 27.02 6.74 -7.37
CA VAL A 97 25.76 7.38 -7.74
C VAL A 97 24.99 7.94 -6.53
N ARG A 98 25.63 8.01 -5.37
CA ARG A 98 24.99 8.49 -4.13
C ARG A 98 24.35 9.88 -4.28
N SER A 99 25.05 10.82 -4.92
CA SER A 99 24.54 12.17 -5.15
C SER A 99 23.28 12.18 -6.04
N GLY A 100 23.25 11.31 -7.06
CA GLY A 100 22.07 11.09 -7.90
C GLY A 100 20.90 10.47 -7.13
N ASN A 101 21.19 9.55 -6.23
CA ASN A 101 20.19 8.94 -5.36
C ASN A 101 19.59 9.95 -4.38
N ILE A 102 20.40 10.84 -3.80
CA ILE A 102 19.94 11.95 -2.95
C ILE A 102 19.00 12.87 -3.75
N THR A 103 19.38 13.24 -4.96
CA THR A 103 18.55 14.06 -5.84
C THR A 103 17.20 13.37 -6.11
N LYS A 104 17.21 12.09 -6.40
CA LYS A 104 15.99 11.30 -6.64
C LYS A 104 15.06 11.28 -5.43
N ILE A 105 15.60 11.10 -4.22
CA ILE A 105 14.78 11.17 -2.99
C ILE A 105 14.24 12.59 -2.76
N ARG A 106 15.02 13.64 -3.07
CA ARG A 106 14.51 15.03 -3.01
C ARG A 106 13.35 15.26 -3.98
N GLU A 107 13.38 14.66 -5.17
CA GLU A 107 12.26 14.70 -6.11
C GLU A 107 11.01 14.00 -5.55
N MET A 108 11.19 12.87 -4.85
CA MET A 108 10.09 12.19 -4.14
C MET A 108 9.48 13.07 -3.04
N VAL A 109 10.31 13.80 -2.30
CA VAL A 109 9.87 14.80 -1.30
C VAL A 109 9.06 15.92 -1.97
N GLN A 110 9.53 16.47 -3.07
CA GLN A 110 8.82 17.51 -3.83
C GLN A 110 7.49 17.00 -4.39
N LYS A 111 7.47 15.78 -4.90
CA LYS A 111 6.26 15.09 -5.37
C LYS A 111 5.24 14.93 -4.24
N ALA A 112 5.69 14.52 -3.06
CA ALA A 112 4.85 14.38 -1.88
C ALA A 112 4.27 15.73 -1.41
N LEU A 113 5.06 16.81 -1.42
CA LEU A 113 4.60 18.17 -1.16
C LEU A 113 3.48 18.59 -2.11
N ASN A 114 3.66 18.36 -3.40
CA ASN A 114 2.70 18.76 -4.44
C ASN A 114 1.43 17.92 -4.40
N SER A 115 1.49 16.65 -3.98
CA SER A 115 0.32 15.78 -3.87
C SER A 115 -0.58 16.12 -2.68
N GLY A 116 -0.07 16.77 -1.66
CA GLY A 116 -0.84 17.23 -0.50
C GLY A 116 -1.48 18.61 -0.65
N GLY A 117 -1.18 19.34 -1.72
CA GLY A 117 -1.69 20.70 -1.99
C GLY A 117 -3.03 20.74 -2.75
N GLY A 118 -3.66 19.62 -3.00
CA GLY A 118 -4.91 19.50 -3.75
C GLY A 118 -6.14 19.29 -2.85
N SER A 119 -6.38 20.19 -1.90
CA SER A 119 -7.65 20.26 -1.14
C SER A 119 -8.31 21.59 -1.37
#